data_1731c805897d04e88dd0734d5a0bf7f2
#
_entry.id   1731c805897d04e88dd0734d5a0bf7f2
#
_cell.length_a   1.000
_cell.length_b   1.000
_cell.length_c   1.000
_cell.angle_alpha   90.00
_cell.angle_beta   90.00
_cell.angle_gamma   90.00
#
_symmetry.space_group_name_H-M   'P 1'
#
loop_
_entity.id
_entity.type
_entity.pdbx_description
1 polymer ?
#
loop_
_entity_poly.entity_id
_entity_poly.type
_entity_poly.pdbx_seq_one_letter_code
_entity_poly.pdbx_strand_id
1 'polypeptide(L)'
;SSPMGDMSAIMQFYLRRGINVLLTNNRGGKTSVGNNITFGLYERLDTALWVDKLNERFPDGSIILHGISLGGATVCLMSELDLKNVKCVVSDCAYTSIRAEFAHSSKLTMGFTPKATLERVYKLFAKEFGNTVDDFTSLKAVQHAKYPILFIHGKEDRFIPVRMAHELYNACSSDKR
;
A
#
# COMPACT_ATOMS: atom_id res chain seq x y z
N SER A 1 13.88 -2.69 -7.95
CA SER A 1 13.12 -2.65 -9.21
C SER A 1 12.70 -1.23 -9.52
N SER A 2 12.52 -0.85 -10.77
CA SER A 2 11.92 0.44 -11.10
C SER A 2 10.40 0.26 -11.15
N PRO A 3 9.60 1.25 -10.69
CA PRO A 3 8.14 1.15 -10.76
C PRO A 3 7.62 0.87 -12.17
N MET A 4 8.31 1.37 -13.19
CA MET A 4 7.95 1.11 -14.59
C MET A 4 8.09 -0.36 -14.99
N GLY A 5 9.08 -1.09 -14.45
CA GLY A 5 9.25 -2.52 -14.73
C GLY A 5 8.12 -3.36 -14.12
N ASP A 6 7.83 -3.11 -12.86
CA ASP A 6 6.86 -3.89 -12.08
C ASP A 6 5.41 -3.58 -12.49
N MET A 7 5.11 -2.33 -12.89
CA MET A 7 3.77 -1.87 -13.24
C MET A 7 3.48 -1.86 -14.75
N SER A 8 4.41 -2.30 -15.60
CA SER A 8 4.27 -2.14 -17.06
C SER A 8 3.03 -2.84 -17.64
N ALA A 9 2.73 -4.05 -17.19
CA ALA A 9 1.56 -4.80 -17.66
C ALA A 9 0.24 -4.14 -17.20
N ILE A 10 0.19 -3.68 -15.96
CA ILE A 10 -0.97 -2.99 -15.38
C ILE A 10 -1.17 -1.63 -16.06
N MET A 11 -0.10 -0.88 -16.30
CA MET A 11 -0.14 0.36 -17.06
C MET A 11 -0.75 0.14 -18.45
N GLN A 12 -0.28 -0.88 -19.20
CA GLN A 12 -0.83 -1.19 -20.51
C GLN A 12 -2.32 -1.61 -20.45
N PHE A 13 -2.71 -2.35 -19.40
CA PHE A 13 -4.11 -2.72 -19.19
C PHE A 13 -5.01 -1.48 -19.09
N TYR A 14 -4.62 -0.46 -18.34
CA TYR A 14 -5.37 0.79 -18.20
C TYR A 14 -5.33 1.63 -19.49
N LEU A 15 -4.17 1.82 -20.08
CA LEU A 15 -4.00 2.62 -21.30
C LEU A 15 -4.82 2.07 -22.48
N ARG A 16 -4.87 0.74 -22.66
CA ARG A 16 -5.70 0.10 -23.69
C ARG A 16 -7.21 0.31 -23.48
N ARG A 17 -7.63 0.75 -22.30
CA ARG A 17 -9.02 1.10 -21.95
C ARG A 17 -9.29 2.59 -21.95
N GLY A 18 -8.36 3.38 -22.48
CA GLY A 18 -8.49 4.85 -22.55
C GLY A 18 -8.30 5.54 -21.19
N ILE A 19 -7.73 4.85 -20.18
CA ILE A 19 -7.48 5.42 -18.86
C ILE A 19 -6.04 5.92 -18.81
N ASN A 20 -5.86 7.20 -18.50
CA ASN A 20 -4.54 7.78 -18.29
C ASN A 20 -3.90 7.20 -17.01
N VAL A 21 -2.57 7.06 -17.03
CA VAL A 21 -1.84 6.47 -15.92
C VAL A 21 -0.77 7.42 -15.43
N LEU A 22 -0.76 7.70 -14.13
CA LEU A 22 0.34 8.33 -13.41
C LEU A 22 1.06 7.27 -12.60
N LEU A 23 2.35 7.07 -12.85
CA LEU A 23 3.20 6.21 -12.04
C LEU A 23 4.00 7.07 -11.06
N THR A 24 3.85 6.81 -9.78
CA THR A 24 4.59 7.49 -8.72
C THR A 24 5.72 6.62 -8.19
N ASN A 25 6.85 7.24 -7.87
CA ASN A 25 7.94 6.59 -7.15
C ASN A 25 7.82 6.92 -5.66
N ASN A 26 7.88 5.91 -4.83
CA ASN A 26 7.92 6.09 -3.39
C ASN A 26 9.19 6.83 -2.95
N ARG A 27 9.10 7.56 -1.84
CA ARG A 27 10.26 8.15 -1.16
C ARG A 27 11.33 7.08 -0.91
N GLY A 28 12.61 7.47 -0.89
CA GLY A 28 13.73 6.54 -0.73
C GLY A 28 13.98 5.62 -1.94
N GLY A 29 13.16 5.71 -3.00
CA GLY A 29 13.43 5.03 -4.27
C GLY A 29 14.53 5.72 -5.07
N LYS A 30 15.13 4.98 -6.05
CA LYS A 30 16.30 5.45 -6.84
C LYS A 30 16.14 6.83 -7.48
N THR A 31 14.93 7.25 -7.82
CA THR A 31 14.64 8.48 -8.57
C THR A 31 13.82 9.49 -7.76
N SER A 32 13.47 9.17 -6.53
CA SER A 32 12.78 10.06 -5.60
C SER A 32 13.73 10.56 -4.53
N VAL A 33 13.43 11.75 -4.00
CA VAL A 33 14.13 12.29 -2.84
C VAL A 33 13.79 11.52 -1.56
N GLY A 34 14.64 11.64 -0.54
CA GLY A 34 14.49 10.94 0.73
C GLY A 34 15.30 9.66 0.79
N ASN A 35 15.63 9.24 2.01
CA ASN A 35 16.52 8.11 2.25
C ASN A 35 15.80 6.91 2.88
N ASN A 36 14.52 7.06 3.23
CA ASN A 36 13.79 6.08 4.01
C ASN A 36 12.49 5.65 3.33
N ILE A 37 12.25 4.35 3.32
CA ILE A 37 10.95 3.74 3.01
C ILE A 37 10.26 3.51 4.35
N THR A 38 9.03 4.00 4.50
CA THR A 38 8.28 3.95 5.76
C THR A 38 7.10 2.98 5.75
N PHE A 39 7.09 2.07 4.78
CA PHE A 39 6.12 0.96 4.66
C PHE A 39 4.64 1.41 4.68
N GLY A 40 4.37 2.56 4.08
CA GLY A 40 3.04 3.13 3.93
C GLY A 40 2.78 4.34 4.84
N LEU A 41 3.56 4.56 5.91
CA LEU A 41 3.33 5.67 6.84
C LEU A 41 3.36 7.03 6.12
N TYR A 42 4.45 7.36 5.47
CA TYR A 42 4.58 8.61 4.73
C TYR A 42 4.27 8.45 3.24
N GLU A 43 4.42 7.24 2.67
CA GLU A 43 4.09 6.97 1.28
C GLU A 43 2.61 7.29 0.98
N ARG A 44 1.70 7.02 1.93
CA ARG A 44 0.27 7.38 1.79
C ARG A 44 0.06 8.90 1.68
N LEU A 45 0.84 9.69 2.43
CA LEU A 45 0.74 11.14 2.41
C LEU A 45 1.35 11.72 1.12
N ASP A 46 2.49 11.21 0.69
CA ASP A 46 3.09 11.60 -0.59
C ASP A 46 2.15 11.30 -1.76
N THR A 47 1.52 10.12 -1.74
CA THR A 47 0.58 9.74 -2.80
C THR A 47 -0.69 10.57 -2.74
N ALA A 48 -1.15 11.00 -1.56
CA ALA A 48 -2.27 11.94 -1.42
C ALA A 48 -1.95 13.29 -2.08
N LEU A 49 -0.72 13.81 -1.95
CA LEU A 49 -0.30 15.02 -2.67
C LEU A 49 -0.34 14.85 -4.20
N TRP A 50 -0.05 13.64 -4.71
CA TRP A 50 -0.24 13.37 -6.14
C TRP A 50 -1.71 13.36 -6.55
N VAL A 51 -2.62 12.88 -5.68
CA VAL A 51 -4.07 12.98 -5.90
C VAL A 51 -4.49 14.45 -5.99
N ASP A 52 -3.97 15.32 -5.11
CA ASP A 52 -4.26 16.76 -5.15
C ASP A 52 -3.75 17.38 -6.45
N LYS A 53 -2.54 17.04 -6.88
CA LYS A 53 -1.99 17.52 -8.18
C LYS A 53 -2.81 17.05 -9.38
N LEU A 54 -3.33 15.83 -9.36
CA LEU A 54 -4.24 15.35 -10.40
C LEU A 54 -5.57 16.15 -10.38
N ASN A 55 -6.11 16.46 -9.21
CA ASN A 55 -7.33 17.27 -9.08
C ASN A 55 -7.14 18.72 -9.54
N GLU A 56 -5.95 19.30 -9.32
CA GLU A 56 -5.62 20.65 -9.85
C GLU A 56 -5.61 20.63 -11.39
N ARG A 57 -5.03 19.59 -11.99
CA ARG A 57 -4.89 19.50 -13.44
C ARG A 57 -6.13 18.99 -14.15
N PHE A 58 -6.91 18.13 -13.50
CA PHE A 58 -8.09 17.47 -14.03
C PHE A 58 -9.24 17.52 -13.01
N PRO A 59 -9.85 18.70 -12.78
CA PRO A 59 -10.80 18.90 -11.67
C PRO A 59 -12.06 18.03 -11.74
N ASP A 60 -12.47 17.63 -12.95
CA ASP A 60 -13.62 16.76 -13.22
C ASP A 60 -13.22 15.28 -13.46
N GLY A 61 -11.96 14.96 -13.24
CA GLY A 61 -11.43 13.61 -13.45
C GLY A 61 -11.91 12.63 -12.38
N SER A 62 -11.88 11.34 -12.71
CA SER A 62 -12.06 10.26 -11.74
C SER A 62 -10.74 9.55 -11.52
N ILE A 63 -10.39 9.24 -10.27
CA ILE A 63 -9.10 8.66 -9.89
C ILE A 63 -9.33 7.25 -9.37
N ILE A 64 -8.51 6.31 -9.85
CA ILE A 64 -8.37 4.95 -9.34
C ILE A 64 -7.00 4.87 -8.68
N LEU A 65 -6.95 4.47 -7.42
CA LEU A 65 -5.69 4.18 -6.74
C LEU A 65 -5.37 2.70 -6.93
N HIS A 66 -4.21 2.38 -7.51
CA HIS A 66 -3.77 1.00 -7.67
C HIS A 66 -2.36 0.83 -7.12
N GLY A 67 -2.18 -0.14 -6.25
CA GLY A 67 -0.88 -0.45 -5.66
C GLY A 67 -0.63 -1.94 -5.55
N ILE A 68 0.64 -2.35 -5.71
CA ILE A 68 1.10 -3.74 -5.57
C ILE A 68 1.99 -3.85 -4.33
N SER A 69 1.84 -4.89 -3.54
CA SER A 69 2.69 -5.21 -2.38
C SER A 69 2.73 -4.03 -1.39
N LEU A 70 3.88 -3.38 -1.17
CA LEU A 70 3.98 -2.13 -0.41
C LEU A 70 3.01 -1.06 -0.95
N GLY A 71 2.86 -0.94 -2.27
CA GLY A 71 1.88 -0.06 -2.90
C GLY A 71 0.45 -0.46 -2.56
N GLY A 72 0.16 -1.76 -2.55
CA GLY A 72 -1.13 -2.31 -2.13
C GLY A 72 -1.48 -1.96 -0.68
N ALA A 73 -0.51 -2.09 0.23
CA ALA A 73 -0.67 -1.65 1.61
C ALA A 73 -0.84 -0.13 1.71
N THR A 74 -0.09 0.64 0.93
CA THR A 74 -0.19 2.10 0.88
C THR A 74 -1.59 2.56 0.46
N VAL A 75 -2.16 1.98 -0.61
CA VAL A 75 -3.51 2.37 -1.05
C VAL A 75 -4.61 1.90 -0.08
N CYS A 76 -4.40 0.79 0.64
CA CYS A 76 -5.26 0.42 1.76
C CYS A 76 -5.24 1.49 2.87
N LEU A 77 -4.04 1.98 3.24
CA LEU A 77 -3.89 3.07 4.21
C LEU A 77 -4.50 4.39 3.71
N MET A 78 -4.52 4.63 2.41
CA MET A 78 -5.16 5.81 1.81
C MET A 78 -6.68 5.69 1.80
N SER A 79 -7.25 4.50 1.89
CA SER A 79 -8.70 4.28 1.80
C SER A 79 -9.50 4.96 2.91
N GLU A 80 -8.90 5.24 4.06
CA GLU A 80 -9.51 5.97 5.19
C GLU A 80 -9.44 7.51 5.02
N LEU A 81 -8.57 8.01 4.13
CA LEU A 81 -8.38 9.44 3.91
C LEU A 81 -9.55 10.02 3.10
N ASP A 82 -9.76 11.34 3.22
CA ASP A 82 -10.74 12.05 2.41
C ASP A 82 -10.05 12.61 1.16
N LEU A 83 -10.16 11.89 0.05
CA LEU A 83 -9.46 12.18 -1.19
C LEU A 83 -10.45 12.55 -2.29
N LYS A 84 -10.38 13.78 -2.76
CA LYS A 84 -11.27 14.29 -3.81
C LYS A 84 -11.11 13.46 -5.09
N ASN A 85 -12.25 13.13 -5.71
CA ASN A 85 -12.36 12.41 -6.99
C ASN A 85 -11.82 10.97 -7.01
N VAL A 86 -11.37 10.42 -5.91
CA VAL A 86 -11.07 8.98 -5.82
C VAL A 86 -12.38 8.20 -5.86
N LYS A 87 -12.48 7.22 -6.77
CA LYS A 87 -13.69 6.41 -6.99
C LYS A 87 -13.56 4.99 -6.48
N CYS A 88 -12.36 4.43 -6.52
CA CYS A 88 -12.07 3.10 -5.99
C CYS A 88 -10.58 2.89 -5.75
N VAL A 89 -10.28 1.86 -5.00
CA VAL A 89 -8.93 1.39 -4.66
C VAL A 89 -8.75 -0.03 -5.20
N VAL A 90 -7.61 -0.30 -5.78
CA VAL A 90 -7.18 -1.66 -6.19
C VAL A 90 -5.94 -2.02 -5.37
N SER A 91 -6.10 -2.96 -4.47
CA SER A 91 -5.06 -3.46 -3.58
C SER A 91 -4.60 -4.83 -4.03
N ASP A 92 -3.42 -4.90 -4.64
CA ASP A 92 -2.83 -6.13 -5.15
C ASP A 92 -1.75 -6.62 -4.18
N CYS A 93 -1.88 -7.85 -3.71
CA CYS A 93 -1.02 -8.57 -2.75
C CYS A 93 -0.55 -7.71 -1.55
N ALA A 94 -1.47 -6.96 -0.93
CA ALA A 94 -1.16 -6.14 0.24
C ALA A 94 -0.98 -6.98 1.51
N TYR A 95 -0.13 -6.52 2.41
CA TYR A 95 -0.01 -7.06 3.77
C TYR A 95 -0.93 -6.33 4.77
N THR A 96 -1.30 -7.02 5.83
CA THR A 96 -2.19 -6.47 6.89
C THR A 96 -1.49 -5.45 7.79
N SER A 97 -0.19 -5.68 8.08
CA SER A 97 0.66 -4.78 8.87
C SER A 97 2.13 -5.09 8.64
N ILE A 98 3.01 -4.12 8.92
CA ILE A 98 4.47 -4.29 8.91
C ILE A 98 4.88 -5.44 9.85
N ARG A 99 4.27 -5.51 11.03
CA ARG A 99 4.57 -6.53 12.03
C ARG A 99 4.26 -7.94 11.49
N ALA A 100 3.10 -8.12 10.88
CA ALA A 100 2.70 -9.41 10.31
C ALA A 100 3.60 -9.82 9.15
N GLU A 101 3.93 -8.86 8.27
CA GLU A 101 4.79 -9.09 7.12
C GLU A 101 6.22 -9.45 7.54
N PHE A 102 6.83 -8.69 8.43
CA PHE A 102 8.21 -8.96 8.89
C PHE A 102 8.31 -10.27 9.68
N ALA A 103 7.30 -10.62 10.46
CA ALA A 103 7.26 -11.91 11.14
C ALA A 103 7.17 -13.08 10.15
N HIS A 104 6.35 -12.95 9.10
CA HIS A 104 6.21 -13.95 8.06
C HIS A 104 7.47 -14.08 7.21
N SER A 105 7.98 -12.98 6.68
CA SER A 105 9.18 -12.94 5.84
C SER A 105 10.41 -13.47 6.59
N SER A 106 10.56 -13.12 7.87
CA SER A 106 11.65 -13.67 8.70
C SER A 106 11.53 -15.18 8.86
N LYS A 107 10.33 -15.69 9.11
CA LYS A 107 10.09 -17.13 9.20
C LYS A 107 10.35 -17.84 7.88
N LEU A 108 9.96 -17.23 6.77
CA LEU A 108 10.19 -17.78 5.43
C LEU A 108 11.69 -17.88 5.10
N THR A 109 12.47 -16.84 5.42
CA THR A 109 13.89 -16.73 5.03
C THR A 109 14.85 -17.37 6.03
N MET A 110 14.56 -17.29 7.33
CA MET A 110 15.44 -17.76 8.41
C MET A 110 14.93 -19.02 9.11
N GLY A 111 13.73 -19.48 8.80
CA GLY A 111 13.08 -20.60 9.48
C GLY A 111 12.45 -20.28 10.83
N PHE A 112 12.66 -19.07 11.37
CA PHE A 112 12.09 -18.60 12.65
C PHE A 112 11.83 -17.09 12.64
N THR A 113 11.05 -16.63 13.61
CA THR A 113 10.77 -15.19 13.79
C THR A 113 11.67 -14.63 14.90
N PRO A 114 12.64 -13.75 14.60
CA PRO A 114 13.56 -13.19 15.59
C PRO A 114 12.88 -12.05 16.38
N LYS A 115 11.95 -12.39 17.26
CA LYS A 115 11.07 -11.45 17.98
C LYS A 115 11.82 -10.29 18.64
N ALA A 116 12.89 -10.58 19.39
CA ALA A 116 13.66 -9.55 20.09
C ALA A 116 14.31 -8.54 19.12
N THR A 117 14.81 -9.02 17.97
CA THR A 117 15.40 -8.17 16.93
C THR A 117 14.32 -7.30 16.27
N LEU A 118 13.19 -7.89 15.92
CA LEU A 118 12.06 -7.15 15.33
C LEU A 118 11.54 -6.07 16.29
N GLU A 119 11.41 -6.36 17.58
CA GLU A 119 11.01 -5.34 18.56
C GLU A 119 12.02 -4.18 18.68
N ARG A 120 13.31 -4.44 18.53
CA ARG A 120 14.31 -3.37 18.44
C ARG A 120 14.14 -2.53 17.18
N VAL A 121 13.91 -3.16 16.04
CA VAL A 121 13.63 -2.47 14.76
C VAL A 121 12.39 -1.60 14.89
N TYR A 122 11.30 -2.09 15.48
CA TYR A 122 10.07 -1.31 15.67
C TYR A 122 10.27 -0.12 16.62
N LYS A 123 11.09 -0.28 17.69
CA LYS A 123 11.46 0.83 18.57
C LYS A 123 12.32 1.89 17.88
N LEU A 124 13.26 1.47 17.01
CA LEU A 124 14.05 2.40 16.19
C LEU A 124 13.17 3.14 15.19
N PHE A 125 12.23 2.44 14.55
CA PHE A 125 11.24 3.03 13.67
C PHE A 125 10.43 4.11 14.41
N ALA A 126 9.90 3.79 15.58
CA ALA A 126 9.13 4.74 16.39
C ALA A 126 9.97 5.96 16.81
N LYS A 127 11.24 5.75 17.16
CA LYS A 127 12.17 6.84 17.51
C LYS A 127 12.44 7.76 16.31
N GLU A 128 12.63 7.19 15.13
CA GLU A 128 12.97 7.93 13.91
C GLU A 128 11.77 8.69 13.33
N PHE A 129 10.58 8.06 13.32
CA PHE A 129 9.42 8.58 12.61
C PHE A 129 8.29 9.10 13.52
N GLY A 130 8.45 9.02 14.84
CA GLY A 130 7.46 9.51 15.81
C GLY A 130 6.16 8.70 15.88
N ASN A 131 6.07 7.58 15.16
CA ASN A 131 4.91 6.69 15.10
C ASN A 131 5.36 5.24 15.27
N THR A 132 4.58 4.42 15.96
CA THR A 132 4.84 2.99 16.04
C THR A 132 4.31 2.30 14.78
N VAL A 133 4.85 1.12 14.46
CA VAL A 133 4.36 0.32 13.32
C VAL A 133 2.93 -0.19 13.52
N ASP A 134 2.40 -0.09 14.74
CA ASP A 134 1.05 -0.50 15.09
C ASP A 134 0.03 0.64 15.03
N ASP A 135 0.47 1.91 14.91
CA ASP A 135 -0.41 3.08 14.82
C ASP A 135 -1.09 3.16 13.46
N PHE A 136 -0.46 2.63 12.41
CA PHE A 136 -0.97 2.63 11.04
C PHE A 136 -0.81 1.22 10.44
N THR A 137 -1.90 0.56 10.20
CA THR A 137 -1.91 -0.76 9.56
C THR A 137 -2.97 -0.79 8.47
N SER A 138 -2.71 -1.51 7.38
CA SER A 138 -3.71 -1.70 6.32
C SER A 138 -5.00 -2.28 6.90
N LEU A 139 -4.88 -3.18 7.87
CA LEU A 139 -6.03 -3.82 8.53
C LEU A 139 -6.93 -2.83 9.27
N LYS A 140 -6.34 -1.85 9.98
CA LYS A 140 -7.11 -0.79 10.64
C LYS A 140 -7.72 0.18 9.62
N ALA A 141 -6.96 0.58 8.63
CA ALA A 141 -7.41 1.56 7.65
C ALA A 141 -8.61 1.07 6.83
N VAL A 142 -8.63 -0.20 6.40
CA VAL A 142 -9.76 -0.73 5.64
C VAL A 142 -11.05 -0.85 6.46
N GLN A 143 -10.98 -0.85 7.79
CA GLN A 143 -12.16 -0.77 8.67
C GLN A 143 -12.87 0.59 8.60
N HIS A 144 -12.18 1.61 8.10
CA HIS A 144 -12.68 2.97 7.91
C HIS A 144 -12.63 3.39 6.42
N ALA A 145 -12.59 2.41 5.52
CA ALA A 145 -12.49 2.67 4.08
C ALA A 145 -13.68 3.49 3.57
N LYS A 146 -13.38 4.57 2.85
CA LYS A 146 -14.35 5.49 2.24
C LYS A 146 -14.67 5.14 0.79
N TYR A 147 -13.86 4.28 0.17
CA TYR A 147 -13.95 3.93 -1.25
C TYR A 147 -14.12 2.43 -1.42
N PRO A 148 -14.85 1.97 -2.46
CA PRO A 148 -14.86 0.56 -2.82
C PRO A 148 -13.44 0.03 -3.04
N ILE A 149 -13.15 -1.18 -2.55
CA ILE A 149 -11.83 -1.81 -2.67
C ILE A 149 -11.93 -3.13 -3.42
N LEU A 150 -11.14 -3.25 -4.51
CA LEU A 150 -10.86 -4.52 -5.16
C LEU A 150 -9.58 -5.11 -4.56
N PHE A 151 -9.69 -6.27 -3.93
CA PHE A 151 -8.55 -7.04 -3.43
C PHE A 151 -8.14 -8.10 -4.45
N ILE A 152 -6.88 -8.06 -4.86
CA ILE A 152 -6.27 -9.04 -5.76
C ILE A 152 -5.14 -9.72 -5.01
N HIS A 153 -5.02 -11.06 -5.11
CA HIS A 153 -3.93 -11.78 -4.45
C HIS A 153 -3.69 -13.13 -5.10
N GLY A 154 -2.43 -13.48 -5.30
CA GLY A 154 -2.04 -14.81 -5.76
C GLY A 154 -2.28 -15.87 -4.67
N LYS A 155 -2.99 -16.95 -4.99
CA LYS A 155 -3.28 -18.03 -4.02
C LYS A 155 -2.01 -18.67 -3.47
N GLU A 156 -0.96 -18.72 -4.28
CA GLU A 156 0.32 -19.37 -3.97
C GLU A 156 1.41 -18.35 -3.61
N ASP A 157 1.04 -17.13 -3.26
CA ASP A 157 1.99 -16.12 -2.82
C ASP A 157 2.60 -16.56 -1.49
N ARG A 158 3.89 -16.89 -1.56
CA ARG A 158 4.66 -17.33 -0.38
C ARG A 158 5.27 -16.15 0.37
N PHE A 159 5.41 -15.00 -0.29
CA PHE A 159 6.03 -13.83 0.29
C PHE A 159 5.02 -13.06 1.15
N ILE A 160 3.88 -12.71 0.57
CA ILE A 160 2.73 -12.15 1.31
C ILE A 160 1.62 -13.19 1.25
N PRO A 161 1.34 -13.95 2.33
CA PRO A 161 0.41 -15.05 2.26
C PRO A 161 -1.03 -14.56 2.01
N VAL A 162 -1.75 -15.27 1.14
CA VAL A 162 -3.12 -14.93 0.72
C VAL A 162 -4.10 -14.76 1.89
N ARG A 163 -3.84 -15.37 3.06
CA ARG A 163 -4.62 -15.14 4.28
C ARG A 163 -4.70 -13.67 4.67
N MET A 164 -3.64 -12.87 4.37
CA MET A 164 -3.66 -11.42 4.66
C MET A 164 -4.68 -10.69 3.79
N ALA A 165 -4.86 -11.09 2.53
CA ALA A 165 -5.94 -10.55 1.70
C ALA A 165 -7.33 -10.90 2.23
N HIS A 166 -7.53 -12.14 2.71
CA HIS A 166 -8.79 -12.53 3.37
C HIS A 166 -9.06 -11.73 4.65
N GLU A 167 -8.02 -11.49 5.45
CA GLU A 167 -8.11 -10.65 6.66
C GLU A 167 -8.53 -9.22 6.29
N LEU A 168 -7.87 -8.60 5.29
CA LEU A 168 -8.21 -7.26 4.78
C LEU A 168 -9.63 -7.21 4.21
N TYR A 169 -9.99 -8.18 3.37
CA TYR A 169 -11.32 -8.28 2.79
C TYR A 169 -12.39 -8.37 3.87
N ASN A 170 -12.23 -9.24 4.86
CA ASN A 170 -13.21 -9.43 5.93
C ASN A 170 -13.35 -8.17 6.82
N ALA A 171 -12.26 -7.45 7.06
CA ALA A 171 -12.25 -6.25 7.88
C ALA A 171 -12.77 -5.00 7.17
N CYS A 172 -12.75 -4.98 5.83
CA CYS A 172 -13.10 -3.81 5.04
C CYS A 172 -14.58 -3.42 5.25
N SER A 173 -14.82 -2.13 5.55
CA SER A 173 -16.17 -1.58 5.80
C SER A 173 -16.89 -1.12 4.54
N SER A 174 -16.17 -0.83 3.46
CA SER A 174 -16.76 -0.38 2.19
C SER A 174 -17.17 -1.56 1.28
N ASP A 175 -17.80 -1.24 0.15
CA ASP A 175 -18.02 -2.21 -0.92
C ASP A 175 -16.70 -2.84 -1.34
N LYS A 176 -16.70 -4.17 -1.53
CA LYS A 176 -15.47 -4.93 -1.76
C LYS A 176 -15.69 -6.12 -2.68
N ARG A 177 -14.67 -6.45 -3.42
CA ARG A 177 -14.59 -7.61 -4.30
C ARG A 177 -13.24 -8.28 -4.21
#